data_1fd848b0b1fc2fafc0be1c17ce05e153
#
_entry.id   1fd848b0b1fc2fafc0be1c17ce05e153
#
_cell.length_a   1.000
_cell.length_b   1.000
_cell.length_c   1.000
_cell.angle_alpha   90.00
_cell.angle_beta   90.00
_cell.angle_gamma   90.00
#
_symmetry.space_group_name_H-M   'P 1'
#
loop_
_entity.id
_entity.type
_entity.pdbx_description
1 polymer ?
#
loop_
_entity_poly.entity_id
_entity_poly.type
_entity_poly.pdbx_seq_one_letter_code
_entity_poly.pdbx_strand_id
1 'polypeptide(L)'
;ANKKNSMKPMLDASGDQALWYTGEEIVVFDFGSNTEVWRETVKCKKSKAPNFAYYCFGMLSPRQSKAAYRVTEDEYVLVDLKSAQKVVIPNAGWHPFFSPDDQCFSVGGKFYLTQTGEEMDNPFPFSVRQGLSFSDTCAVRTRGSLMAVQQDRGSSPIELWDTGSGQLLATIDDPFVVRQVNFAFTKSGLVLHTDCGAMSIYSCAL
;
A
#
# COMPACT_ATOMS: atom_id res chain seq x y z
N ALA A 1 2.17 -24.35 27.94
CA ALA A 1 2.04 -22.91 27.78
C ALA A 1 1.72 -22.65 26.31
N ASN A 2 0.44 -22.33 25.97
CA ASN A 2 0.03 -21.94 24.64
C ASN A 2 0.70 -20.60 24.31
N LYS A 3 1.67 -20.61 23.41
CA LYS A 3 2.10 -19.38 22.74
C LYS A 3 0.89 -18.88 21.94
N LYS A 4 0.13 -17.93 22.49
CA LYS A 4 -0.76 -17.11 21.69
C LYS A 4 0.13 -16.49 20.63
N ASN A 5 -0.04 -16.89 19.37
CA ASN A 5 0.52 -16.17 18.25
C ASN A 5 -0.12 -14.77 18.26
N SER A 6 0.54 -13.84 18.95
CA SER A 6 0.13 -12.45 18.91
C SER A 6 0.40 -11.95 17.51
N MET A 7 -0.65 -11.63 16.76
CA MET A 7 -0.51 -10.87 15.53
C MET A 7 0.28 -9.60 15.82
N LYS A 8 1.29 -9.34 15.02
CA LYS A 8 1.96 -8.04 15.10
C LYS A 8 0.99 -7.00 14.54
N PRO A 9 0.68 -5.94 15.30
CA PRO A 9 -0.14 -4.87 14.77
C PRO A 9 0.55 -4.27 13.54
N MET A 10 -0.23 -3.96 12.53
CA MET A 10 0.24 -3.24 11.36
C MET A 10 -0.12 -1.78 11.52
N LEU A 11 0.83 -0.92 11.20
CA LEU A 11 0.68 0.51 11.15
C LEU A 11 0.95 0.98 9.72
N ASP A 12 0.02 1.71 9.15
CA ASP A 12 0.21 2.47 7.92
C ASP A 12 -0.11 3.94 8.21
N ALA A 13 0.50 4.85 7.47
CA ALA A 13 0.30 6.27 7.65
C ALA A 13 0.23 7.01 6.30
N SER A 14 -0.68 7.96 6.21
CA SER A 14 -0.81 8.86 5.08
C SER A 14 -1.13 10.27 5.61
N GLY A 15 -0.26 11.23 5.32
CA GLY A 15 -0.40 12.59 5.85
C GLY A 15 -0.41 12.62 7.37
N ASP A 16 -1.50 13.18 7.93
CA ASP A 16 -1.70 13.28 9.38
C ASP A 16 -2.53 12.12 9.94
N GLN A 17 -2.91 11.14 9.12
CA GLN A 17 -3.66 9.98 9.55
C GLN A 17 -2.80 8.73 9.66
N ALA A 18 -3.12 7.88 10.62
CA ALA A 18 -2.57 6.54 10.72
C ALA A 18 -3.68 5.49 10.84
N LEU A 19 -3.47 4.37 10.18
CA LEU A 19 -4.29 3.19 10.30
C LEU A 19 -3.60 2.18 11.20
N TRP A 20 -4.31 1.72 12.20
CA TRP A 20 -3.87 0.69 13.11
C TRP A 20 -4.72 -0.55 12.95
N TYR A 21 -4.10 -1.67 12.65
CA TYR A 21 -4.77 -2.95 12.53
C TYR A 21 -4.20 -3.97 13.52
N THR A 22 -5.04 -4.46 14.44
CA THR A 22 -4.66 -5.43 15.48
C THR A 22 -4.98 -6.87 15.12
N GLY A 23 -5.70 -7.10 14.01
CA GLY A 23 -6.28 -8.40 13.64
C GLY A 23 -7.68 -8.62 14.18
N GLU A 24 -8.13 -7.81 15.14
CA GLU A 24 -9.49 -7.81 15.68
C GLU A 24 -10.20 -6.50 15.40
N GLU A 25 -9.43 -5.41 15.34
CA GLU A 25 -9.93 -4.06 15.08
C GLU A 25 -9.04 -3.33 14.09
N ILE A 26 -9.67 -2.48 13.28
CA ILE A 26 -9.01 -1.47 12.48
C ILE A 26 -9.45 -0.12 13.02
N VAL A 27 -8.49 0.76 13.24
CA VAL A 27 -8.72 2.12 13.71
C VAL A 27 -7.97 3.07 12.79
N VAL A 28 -8.63 4.12 12.33
CA VAL A 28 -8.01 5.25 11.67
C VAL A 28 -8.06 6.43 12.61
N PHE A 29 -6.88 6.98 12.91
CA PHE A 29 -6.71 8.10 13.82
C PHE A 29 -6.07 9.27 13.07
N ASP A 30 -6.59 10.46 13.31
CA ASP A 30 -6.07 11.71 12.77
C ASP A 30 -5.31 12.46 13.86
N PHE A 31 -4.00 12.62 13.65
CA PHE A 31 -3.13 13.30 14.60
C PHE A 31 -3.27 14.83 14.56
N GLY A 32 -3.70 15.39 13.42
CA GLY A 32 -3.92 16.82 13.29
C GLY A 32 -5.08 17.30 14.15
N SER A 33 -6.18 16.59 14.14
CA SER A 33 -7.35 16.84 14.97
C SER A 33 -7.31 16.13 16.33
N ASN A 34 -6.39 15.18 16.52
CA ASN A 34 -6.28 14.30 17.68
C ASN A 34 -7.58 13.51 17.94
N THR A 35 -8.19 12.99 16.88
CA THR A 35 -9.47 12.25 16.95
C THR A 35 -9.40 10.93 16.20
N GLU A 36 -10.22 9.99 16.64
CA GLU A 36 -10.52 8.78 15.88
C GLU A 36 -11.48 9.14 14.74
N VAL A 37 -11.04 8.87 13.50
CA VAL A 37 -11.83 9.13 12.28
C VAL A 37 -12.78 7.98 12.00
N TRP A 38 -12.29 6.75 12.21
CA TRP A 38 -13.05 5.55 11.89
C TRP A 38 -12.55 4.35 12.67
N ARG A 39 -13.48 3.45 13.04
CA ARG A 39 -13.19 2.18 13.70
C ARG A 39 -14.09 1.07 13.18
N GLU A 40 -13.54 -0.12 13.08
CA GLU A 40 -14.29 -1.33 12.78
C GLU A 40 -13.71 -2.55 13.50
N THR A 41 -14.60 -3.41 13.97
CA THR A 41 -14.24 -4.75 14.43
C THR A 41 -14.20 -5.69 13.23
N VAL A 42 -13.05 -6.29 12.98
CA VAL A 42 -12.83 -7.19 11.85
C VAL A 42 -12.49 -8.57 12.38
N LYS A 43 -13.22 -9.58 11.94
CA LYS A 43 -12.87 -10.97 12.21
C LYS A 43 -12.02 -11.50 11.05
N CYS A 44 -10.71 -11.40 11.17
CA CYS A 44 -9.80 -12.06 10.24
C CYS A 44 -10.04 -13.58 10.29
N LYS A 45 -10.37 -14.18 9.15
CA LYS A 45 -10.46 -15.63 9.05
C LYS A 45 -9.05 -16.21 9.03
N LYS A 46 -8.82 -17.24 9.83
CA LYS A 46 -7.53 -17.94 9.89
C LYS A 46 -7.17 -18.51 8.53
N SER A 47 -5.96 -18.21 8.05
CA SER A 47 -5.41 -18.86 6.87
C SER A 47 -5.38 -20.39 7.07
N LYS A 48 -5.70 -21.14 6.02
CA LYS A 48 -5.58 -22.59 6.01
C LYS A 48 -4.12 -23.06 5.83
N ALA A 49 -3.24 -22.16 5.45
CA ALA A 49 -1.83 -22.46 5.24
C ALA A 49 -1.06 -22.40 6.56
N PRO A 50 -0.46 -23.51 7.03
CA PRO A 50 0.12 -23.60 8.37
C PRO A 50 1.35 -22.72 8.61
N ASN A 51 1.95 -22.17 7.56
CA ASN A 51 3.19 -21.37 7.62
C ASN A 51 3.02 -19.90 7.34
N PHE A 52 1.82 -19.44 6.98
CA PHE A 52 1.55 -18.03 6.79
C PHE A 52 1.00 -17.44 8.08
N ALA A 53 1.86 -16.77 8.81
CA ALA A 53 1.42 -15.85 9.85
C ALA A 53 0.40 -14.90 9.22
N TYR A 54 -0.73 -14.71 9.88
CA TYR A 54 -1.82 -13.84 9.46
C TYR A 54 -1.29 -12.48 9.03
N TYR A 55 -1.25 -12.25 7.73
CA TYR A 55 -0.97 -10.92 7.22
C TYR A 55 -2.27 -10.13 7.26
N CYS A 56 -2.58 -9.62 8.43
CA CYS A 56 -3.51 -8.52 8.53
C CYS A 56 -2.86 -7.35 7.80
N PHE A 57 -3.33 -7.08 6.61
CA PHE A 57 -2.83 -5.96 5.82
C PHE A 57 -3.89 -4.86 5.85
N GLY A 58 -3.46 -3.66 6.21
CA GLY A 58 -4.27 -2.46 6.13
C GLY A 58 -3.46 -1.30 5.56
N MET A 59 -4.08 -0.42 4.80
CA MET A 59 -3.46 0.77 4.25
C MET A 59 -4.44 1.92 4.11
N LEU A 60 -3.92 3.13 4.18
CA LEU A 60 -4.64 4.36 3.87
C LEU A 60 -4.42 4.78 2.44
N SER A 61 -5.41 5.41 1.86
CA SER A 61 -5.25 6.07 0.56
C SER A 61 -4.46 7.38 0.69
N PRO A 62 -3.79 7.82 -0.40
CA PRO A 62 -2.97 9.02 -0.39
C PRO A 62 -3.71 10.30 0.02
N ARG A 63 -5.00 10.41 -0.34
CA ARG A 63 -5.85 11.55 0.05
C ARG A 63 -6.57 11.39 1.37
N GLN A 64 -6.27 10.29 2.10
CA GLN A 64 -6.88 10.03 3.41
C GLN A 64 -8.41 9.89 3.38
N SER A 65 -8.97 9.62 2.21
CA SER A 65 -10.41 9.48 2.05
C SER A 65 -10.90 8.05 2.20
N LYS A 66 -9.98 7.09 2.05
CA LYS A 66 -10.28 5.65 2.02
C LYS A 66 -9.27 4.85 2.81
N ALA A 67 -9.71 3.68 3.26
CA ALA A 67 -8.83 2.64 3.77
C ALA A 67 -9.08 1.33 3.02
N ALA A 68 -8.05 0.50 2.91
CA ALA A 68 -8.15 -0.87 2.42
C ALA A 68 -7.64 -1.82 3.48
N TYR A 69 -8.30 -2.96 3.65
CA TYR A 69 -7.83 -4.00 4.54
C TYR A 69 -8.19 -5.39 4.02
N ARG A 70 -7.34 -6.34 4.35
CA ARG A 70 -7.52 -7.74 3.96
C ARG A 70 -8.33 -8.48 5.00
N VAL A 71 -9.41 -9.13 4.58
CA VAL A 71 -10.31 -9.90 5.46
C VAL A 71 -10.02 -11.39 5.38
N THR A 72 -9.71 -11.87 4.18
CA THR A 72 -9.37 -13.27 3.88
C THR A 72 -8.15 -13.32 2.97
N GLU A 73 -7.67 -14.52 2.63
CA GLU A 73 -6.61 -14.67 1.63
C GLU A 73 -7.03 -14.15 0.26
N ASP A 74 -8.33 -14.11 -0.01
CA ASP A 74 -8.91 -13.88 -1.33
C ASP A 74 -9.71 -12.58 -1.44
N GLU A 75 -9.75 -11.75 -0.37
CA GLU A 75 -10.62 -10.58 -0.35
C GLU A 75 -9.98 -9.39 0.35
N TYR A 76 -10.11 -8.23 -0.29
CA TYR A 76 -9.89 -6.92 0.32
C TYR A 76 -11.23 -6.19 0.49
N VAL A 77 -11.33 -5.42 1.54
CA VAL A 77 -12.41 -4.45 1.73
C VAL A 77 -11.84 -3.06 1.59
N LEU A 78 -12.44 -2.28 0.72
CA LEU A 78 -12.22 -0.84 0.64
C LEU A 78 -13.31 -0.16 1.45
N VAL A 79 -12.98 0.84 2.23
CA VAL A 79 -13.94 1.64 2.97
C VAL A 79 -13.73 3.11 2.67
N ASP A 80 -14.81 3.82 2.38
CA ASP A 80 -14.83 5.27 2.35
C ASP A 80 -14.96 5.78 3.78
N LEU A 81 -13.97 6.51 4.26
CA LEU A 81 -13.87 6.91 5.68
C LEU A 81 -14.93 7.93 6.08
N LYS A 82 -15.49 8.65 5.13
CA LYS A 82 -16.53 9.64 5.40
C LYS A 82 -17.93 9.04 5.46
N SER A 83 -18.27 8.17 4.52
CA SER A 83 -19.61 7.56 4.40
C SER A 83 -19.72 6.20 5.07
N ALA A 84 -18.59 5.59 5.44
CA ALA A 84 -18.48 4.21 5.90
C ALA A 84 -18.98 3.17 4.87
N GLN A 85 -19.17 3.57 3.62
CA GLN A 85 -19.53 2.66 2.54
C GLN A 85 -18.37 1.71 2.25
N LYS A 86 -18.71 0.43 2.03
CA LYS A 86 -17.73 -0.62 1.78
C LYS A 86 -17.90 -1.24 0.42
N VAL A 87 -16.76 -1.58 -0.17
CA VAL A 87 -16.66 -2.30 -1.44
C VAL A 87 -15.74 -3.50 -1.22
N VAL A 88 -16.16 -4.68 -1.67
CA VAL A 88 -15.36 -5.90 -1.59
C VAL A 88 -14.64 -6.12 -2.91
N ILE A 89 -13.33 -6.31 -2.85
CA ILE A 89 -12.49 -6.65 -4.00
C ILE A 89 -12.11 -8.13 -3.90
N PRO A 90 -12.63 -8.98 -4.80
CA PRO A 90 -12.33 -10.40 -4.80
C PRO A 90 -10.96 -10.65 -5.45
N ASN A 91 -9.90 -10.52 -4.70
CA ASN A 91 -8.57 -10.79 -5.21
C ASN A 91 -7.58 -11.15 -4.10
N ALA A 92 -6.80 -12.18 -4.34
CA ALA A 92 -5.78 -12.72 -3.44
C ALA A 92 -4.39 -12.11 -3.61
N GLY A 93 -4.25 -11.05 -4.41
CA GLY A 93 -2.94 -10.50 -4.75
C GLY A 93 -2.17 -9.91 -3.58
N TRP A 94 -0.88 -9.71 -3.81
CA TRP A 94 0.06 -9.06 -2.90
C TRP A 94 0.31 -7.62 -3.33
N HIS A 95 0.82 -6.80 -2.40
CA HIS A 95 1.24 -5.42 -2.63
C HIS A 95 0.16 -4.52 -3.24
N PRO A 96 -0.99 -4.41 -2.57
CA PRO A 96 -2.00 -3.46 -3.00
C PRO A 96 -1.48 -2.03 -2.90
N PHE A 97 -2.06 -1.15 -3.72
CA PHE A 97 -1.85 0.28 -3.61
C PHE A 97 -3.06 1.05 -4.12
N PHE A 98 -3.22 2.27 -3.66
CA PHE A 98 -4.17 3.23 -4.21
C PHE A 98 -3.49 4.13 -5.25
N SER A 99 -4.26 4.56 -6.25
CA SER A 99 -3.84 5.67 -7.11
C SER A 99 -3.71 6.98 -6.30
N PRO A 100 -2.91 7.95 -6.78
CA PRO A 100 -2.73 9.23 -6.10
C PRO A 100 -4.02 10.03 -5.87
N ASP A 101 -5.03 9.81 -6.71
CA ASP A 101 -6.33 10.47 -6.65
C ASP A 101 -7.41 9.70 -5.88
N ASP A 102 -7.06 8.54 -5.30
CA ASP A 102 -7.95 7.61 -4.59
C ASP A 102 -9.06 6.98 -5.46
N GLN A 103 -9.02 7.12 -6.79
CA GLN A 103 -10.06 6.59 -7.67
C GLN A 103 -9.86 5.13 -8.02
N CYS A 104 -8.61 4.66 -7.98
CA CYS A 104 -8.23 3.32 -8.34
C CYS A 104 -7.54 2.60 -7.19
N PHE A 105 -7.82 1.31 -7.05
CA PHE A 105 -7.13 0.39 -6.17
C PHE A 105 -6.55 -0.75 -7.00
N SER A 106 -5.29 -1.03 -6.81
CA SER A 106 -4.62 -2.12 -7.51
C SER A 106 -4.23 -3.22 -6.55
N VAL A 107 -4.48 -4.45 -6.94
CA VAL A 107 -4.05 -5.65 -6.22
C VAL A 107 -3.98 -6.85 -7.15
N GLY A 108 -2.94 -7.68 -7.01
CA GLY A 108 -2.78 -8.93 -7.76
C GLY A 108 -2.83 -8.76 -9.28
N GLY A 109 -2.40 -7.63 -9.82
CA GLY A 109 -2.37 -7.41 -11.22
C GLY A 109 -3.53 -6.68 -11.84
N LYS A 110 -4.49 -6.46 -11.07
CA LYS A 110 -5.74 -5.90 -11.52
C LYS A 110 -5.95 -4.54 -10.91
N PHE A 111 -6.74 -3.76 -11.59
CA PHE A 111 -7.14 -2.43 -11.16
C PHE A 111 -8.64 -2.40 -10.95
N TYR A 112 -9.08 -1.72 -9.93
CA TYR A 112 -10.47 -1.64 -9.52
C TYR A 112 -10.86 -0.20 -9.23
N LEU A 113 -12.05 0.20 -9.65
CA LEU A 113 -12.65 1.46 -9.22
C LEU A 113 -12.93 1.39 -7.71
N THR A 114 -12.42 2.34 -6.95
CA THR A 114 -12.59 2.33 -5.49
C THR A 114 -14.01 2.56 -5.03
N GLN A 115 -14.84 3.15 -5.88
CA GLN A 115 -16.24 3.47 -5.57
C GLN A 115 -17.17 2.26 -5.75
N THR A 116 -16.92 1.44 -6.79
CA THR A 116 -17.83 0.34 -7.18
C THR A 116 -17.21 -1.04 -7.00
N GLY A 117 -15.87 -1.15 -7.00
CA GLY A 117 -15.16 -2.41 -7.02
C GLY A 117 -15.12 -3.09 -8.39
N GLU A 118 -15.59 -2.41 -9.43
CA GLU A 118 -15.52 -2.93 -10.79
C GLU A 118 -14.07 -2.95 -11.28
N GLU A 119 -13.72 -4.05 -11.96
CA GLU A 119 -12.41 -4.17 -12.61
C GLU A 119 -12.31 -3.19 -13.78
N MET A 120 -11.15 -2.57 -13.93
CA MET A 120 -10.86 -1.61 -14.98
C MET A 120 -9.50 -1.89 -15.60
N ASP A 121 -9.25 -1.29 -16.75
CA ASP A 121 -7.94 -1.29 -17.37
C ASP A 121 -6.92 -0.50 -16.53
N ASN A 122 -5.63 -0.78 -16.74
CA ASN A 122 -4.56 -0.03 -16.10
C ASN A 122 -4.67 1.48 -16.45
N PRO A 123 -4.94 2.35 -15.48
CA PRO A 123 -5.09 3.78 -15.73
C PRO A 123 -3.76 4.53 -15.89
N PHE A 124 -2.62 3.85 -15.67
CA PHE A 124 -1.31 4.47 -15.71
C PHE A 124 -0.64 4.29 -17.07
N PRO A 125 0.22 5.25 -17.48
CA PRO A 125 0.94 5.19 -18.77
C PRO A 125 2.07 4.14 -18.77
N PHE A 126 2.31 3.48 -17.64
CA PHE A 126 3.31 2.43 -17.48
C PHE A 126 2.66 1.12 -17.06
N SER A 127 3.29 0.01 -17.43
CA SER A 127 2.85 -1.30 -16.96
C SER A 127 3.31 -1.51 -15.52
N VAL A 128 2.40 -1.94 -14.67
CA VAL A 128 2.73 -2.39 -13.32
C VAL A 128 2.86 -3.90 -13.38
N ARG A 129 4.08 -4.42 -13.30
CA ARG A 129 4.31 -5.86 -13.24
C ARG A 129 3.70 -6.43 -11.99
N GLN A 130 3.02 -7.54 -12.15
CA GLN A 130 2.33 -8.18 -11.06
C GLN A 130 2.56 -9.67 -11.13
N GLY A 131 3.38 -10.14 -10.21
CA GLY A 131 3.64 -11.56 -10.03
C GLY A 131 2.70 -12.19 -9.02
N LEU A 132 2.59 -13.50 -9.10
CA LEU A 132 1.86 -14.31 -8.12
C LEU A 132 2.68 -14.58 -6.85
N SER A 133 3.97 -14.25 -6.86
CA SER A 133 4.87 -14.41 -5.72
C SER A 133 5.25 -13.07 -5.09
N PHE A 134 5.65 -13.12 -3.83
CA PHE A 134 6.09 -11.92 -3.10
C PHE A 134 7.34 -11.27 -3.72
N SER A 135 8.18 -12.06 -4.41
CA SER A 135 9.40 -11.61 -5.07
C SER A 135 9.17 -10.93 -6.42
N ASP A 136 8.05 -11.25 -7.09
CA ASP A 136 7.80 -10.82 -8.46
C ASP A 136 6.86 -9.61 -8.53
N THR A 137 6.60 -8.97 -7.39
CA THR A 137 5.67 -7.86 -7.30
C THR A 137 6.39 -6.54 -7.27
N CYS A 138 5.83 -5.56 -7.97
CA CYS A 138 6.31 -4.19 -7.89
C CYS A 138 6.04 -3.59 -6.50
N ALA A 139 6.90 -2.68 -6.09
CA ALA A 139 6.61 -1.81 -4.96
C ALA A 139 6.16 -0.44 -5.47
N VAL A 140 5.10 0.09 -4.91
CA VAL A 140 4.53 1.38 -5.31
C VAL A 140 4.33 2.25 -4.08
N ARG A 141 4.67 3.52 -4.19
CA ARG A 141 4.36 4.56 -3.22
C ARG A 141 3.89 5.81 -3.94
N THR A 142 2.96 6.52 -3.32
CA THR A 142 2.34 7.70 -3.93
C THR A 142 2.41 8.90 -3.01
N ARG A 143 2.53 10.10 -3.57
CA ARG A 143 2.44 11.38 -2.87
C ARG A 143 2.00 12.49 -3.83
N GLY A 144 0.83 13.10 -3.59
CA GLY A 144 0.26 14.04 -4.54
C GLY A 144 0.07 13.38 -5.90
N SER A 145 0.56 13.97 -6.98
CA SER A 145 0.59 13.36 -8.31
C SER A 145 1.79 12.42 -8.54
N LEU A 146 2.73 12.36 -7.60
CA LEU A 146 3.92 11.55 -7.77
C LEU A 146 3.68 10.09 -7.43
N MET A 147 4.25 9.21 -8.23
CA MET A 147 4.24 7.78 -8.03
C MET A 147 5.66 7.22 -8.20
N ALA A 148 6.18 6.62 -7.15
CA ALA A 148 7.45 5.90 -7.19
C ALA A 148 7.14 4.40 -7.38
N VAL A 149 7.72 3.79 -8.41
CA VAL A 149 7.46 2.40 -8.81
C VAL A 149 8.78 1.66 -8.96
N GLN A 150 8.89 0.51 -8.30
CA GLN A 150 9.95 -0.46 -8.53
C GLN A 150 9.33 -1.72 -9.12
N GLN A 151 9.63 -2.04 -10.37
CA GLN A 151 8.99 -3.12 -11.12
C GLN A 151 9.36 -4.51 -10.58
N ASP A 152 10.64 -4.72 -10.25
CA ASP A 152 11.12 -5.96 -9.64
C ASP A 152 11.87 -5.61 -8.34
N ARG A 153 11.38 -6.07 -7.22
CA ARG A 153 12.01 -5.83 -5.93
C ARG A 153 13.44 -6.34 -5.89
N GLY A 154 14.38 -5.42 -5.74
CA GLY A 154 15.80 -5.71 -5.58
C GLY A 154 16.59 -5.91 -6.86
N SER A 155 15.99 -5.70 -8.05
CA SER A 155 16.73 -5.84 -9.34
C SER A 155 16.45 -4.70 -10.33
N SER A 156 15.35 -3.98 -10.19
CA SER A 156 15.04 -2.86 -11.07
C SER A 156 15.25 -1.51 -10.38
N PRO A 157 15.60 -0.46 -11.14
CA PRO A 157 15.62 0.90 -10.63
C PRO A 157 14.22 1.33 -10.14
N ILE A 158 14.19 2.38 -9.33
CA ILE A 158 12.95 3.02 -8.95
C ILE A 158 12.64 4.11 -9.96
N GLU A 159 11.49 4.03 -10.58
CA GLU A 159 10.98 5.03 -11.50
C GLU A 159 10.08 6.00 -10.74
N LEU A 160 10.30 7.30 -10.93
CA LEU A 160 9.46 8.36 -10.40
C LEU A 160 8.62 8.95 -11.53
N TRP A 161 7.32 8.84 -11.42
CA TRP A 161 6.34 9.27 -12.40
C TRP A 161 5.48 10.42 -11.87
N ASP A 162 5.17 11.37 -12.71
CA ASP A 162 4.03 12.28 -12.50
C ASP A 162 2.78 11.69 -13.19
N THR A 163 1.83 11.25 -12.40
CA THR A 163 0.60 10.62 -12.89
C THR A 163 -0.35 11.62 -13.56
N GLY A 164 -0.22 12.93 -13.26
CA GLY A 164 -1.03 13.97 -13.88
C GLY A 164 -0.65 14.22 -15.34
N SER A 165 0.65 14.25 -15.62
CA SER A 165 1.18 14.44 -16.98
C SER A 165 1.51 13.12 -17.69
N GLY A 166 1.61 12.02 -16.97
CA GLY A 166 2.05 10.72 -17.51
C GLY A 166 3.56 10.66 -17.80
N GLN A 167 4.35 11.59 -17.28
CA GLN A 167 5.78 11.69 -17.56
C GLN A 167 6.64 10.93 -16.54
N LEU A 168 7.65 10.23 -17.04
CA LEU A 168 8.75 9.73 -16.22
C LEU A 168 9.66 10.91 -15.85
N LEU A 169 9.71 11.26 -14.57
CA LEU A 169 10.50 12.38 -14.05
C LEU A 169 11.94 11.99 -13.76
N ALA A 170 12.15 10.79 -13.23
CA ALA A 170 13.47 10.31 -12.87
C ALA A 170 13.52 8.78 -12.80
N THR A 171 14.71 8.24 -13.02
CA THR A 171 15.05 6.85 -12.74
C THR A 171 16.16 6.85 -11.68
N ILE A 172 15.92 6.20 -10.56
CA ILE A 172 16.85 6.10 -9.45
C ILE A 172 17.46 4.70 -9.48
N ASP A 173 18.70 4.65 -9.93
CA ASP A 173 19.51 3.43 -9.93
C ASP A 173 20.52 3.54 -8.78
N ASP A 174 20.10 3.11 -7.59
CA ASP A 174 20.93 3.19 -6.40
C ASP A 174 21.77 1.91 -6.29
N PRO A 175 23.12 2.03 -6.31
CA PRO A 175 24.02 0.85 -6.27
C PRO A 175 23.91 0.06 -4.96
N PHE A 176 23.31 0.61 -3.91
CA PHE A 176 23.04 -0.07 -2.65
C PHE A 176 21.73 -0.85 -2.66
N VAL A 177 20.92 -0.74 -3.71
CA VAL A 177 19.66 -1.47 -3.91
C VAL A 177 19.97 -2.89 -4.39
N VAL A 178 20.60 -3.71 -3.56
CA VAL A 178 20.98 -5.09 -3.95
C VAL A 178 19.91 -6.12 -3.54
N ARG A 179 19.00 -5.77 -2.65
CA ARG A 179 17.86 -6.63 -2.19
C ARG A 179 16.77 -5.73 -1.61
N GLN A 180 15.59 -6.25 -1.47
CA GLN A 180 14.36 -5.61 -0.98
C GLN A 180 14.51 -4.18 -0.45
N VAL A 181 14.19 -3.20 -1.28
CA VAL A 181 14.20 -1.80 -0.88
C VAL A 181 12.80 -1.46 -0.39
N ASN A 182 12.75 -0.93 0.81
CA ASN A 182 11.60 -0.20 1.27
C ASN A 182 11.79 1.28 0.94
N PHE A 183 10.82 1.89 0.34
CA PHE A 183 10.87 3.33 0.07
C PHE A 183 9.57 4.01 0.49
N ALA A 184 9.69 5.27 0.86
CA ALA A 184 8.57 6.09 1.28
C ALA A 184 8.81 7.55 0.90
N PHE A 185 7.75 8.27 0.60
CA PHE A 185 7.81 9.71 0.48
C PHE A 185 7.82 10.37 1.86
N THR A 186 8.63 11.41 1.99
CA THR A 186 8.65 12.32 3.13
C THR A 186 8.32 13.73 2.67
N LYS A 187 8.23 14.68 3.59
CA LYS A 187 7.99 16.09 3.23
C LYS A 187 9.08 16.66 2.32
N SER A 188 10.30 16.15 2.38
CA SER A 188 11.47 16.66 1.65
C SER A 188 11.91 15.80 0.47
N GLY A 189 11.31 14.62 0.25
CA GLY A 189 11.75 13.77 -0.84
C GLY A 189 11.38 12.31 -0.69
N LEU A 190 12.05 11.46 -1.48
CA LEU A 190 11.94 10.01 -1.43
C LEU A 190 13.07 9.43 -0.59
N VAL A 191 12.74 8.65 0.40
CA VAL A 191 13.70 7.91 1.24
C VAL A 191 13.69 6.46 0.84
N LEU A 192 14.87 5.91 0.61
CA LEU A 192 15.13 4.50 0.36
C LEU A 192 15.81 3.89 1.58
N HIS A 193 15.32 2.73 2.00
CA HIS A 193 15.94 1.95 3.08
C HIS A 193 16.18 0.53 2.59
N THR A 194 17.42 0.06 2.69
CA THR A 194 17.82 -1.29 2.29
C THR A 194 17.85 -2.24 3.48
N ASP A 195 17.76 -3.53 3.23
CA ASP A 195 17.84 -4.56 4.29
C ASP A 195 19.19 -4.59 5.01
N CYS A 196 20.24 -4.06 4.40
CA CYS A 196 21.56 -3.93 5.03
C CYS A 196 21.69 -2.69 5.93
N GLY A 197 20.62 -1.92 6.09
CA GLY A 197 20.59 -0.72 6.93
C GLY A 197 21.11 0.55 6.25
N ALA A 198 21.46 0.53 4.97
CA ALA A 198 21.78 1.73 4.23
C ALA A 198 20.50 2.56 3.99
N MET A 199 20.64 3.87 4.05
CA MET A 199 19.56 4.81 3.81
C MET A 199 20.03 5.88 2.81
N SER A 200 19.29 6.03 1.73
CA SER A 200 19.49 7.09 0.73
C SER A 200 18.30 8.03 0.74
N ILE A 201 18.56 9.32 0.62
CA ILE A 201 17.52 10.35 0.58
C ILE A 201 17.67 11.12 -0.72
N TYR A 202 16.63 11.11 -1.54
CA TYR A 202 16.53 11.85 -2.77
C TYR A 202 15.58 13.02 -2.57
N SER A 203 16.09 14.26 -2.66
CA SER A 203 15.25 15.44 -2.62
C SER A 203 14.45 15.54 -3.91
N CYS A 204 13.14 15.62 -3.78
CA CYS A 204 12.25 15.95 -4.88
C CYS A 204 11.84 17.40 -4.70
N ALA A 205 12.27 18.27 -5.59
CA ALA A 205 11.70 19.61 -5.70
C ALA A 205 10.27 19.42 -6.23
N LEU A 206 9.29 19.63 -5.35
CA LEU A 206 7.86 19.55 -5.64
C LEU A 206 7.31 20.94 -5.90
#